data_248a2adffeacf5e6a92be225d1835ffe
#
_entry.id   248a2adffeacf5e6a92be225d1835ffe
#
_cell.length_a   1.000
_cell.length_b   1.000
_cell.length_c   1.000
_cell.angle_alpha   90.00
_cell.angle_beta   90.00
_cell.angle_gamma   90.00
#
_symmetry.space_group_name_H-M   'P 1'
#
loop_
_entity.id
_entity.type
_entity.pdbx_description
1 polymer ?
#
loop_
_entity_poly.entity_id
_entity_poly.type
_entity_poly.pdbx_seq_one_letter_code
_entity_poly.pdbx_strand_id
1 'polypeptide(L)'
;ESGPGIVVSAGTGSIAVGRDANGTHHRIGGYGWQMGDEGSGYAIGRAAMGAVSRAHDGRSPRTALGDRVLAATRSPDFDSLVRWAASASPSELAGLAPHVLEVAAAGDPLAQGIADYAARELSQLAICLLPLLQADPPIGVALTGGLLAEDRPLRRSVLARLGEEAGLRPIDTPVDAVLGALRLAAGQRGSAALRP
;
A
#
# COMPACT_ATOMS: atom_id res chain seq x y z
N GLU A 1 8.20 19.03 -14.97
CA GLU A 1 7.85 20.22 -14.16
C GLU A 1 7.64 19.79 -12.73
N SER A 2 8.27 20.49 -11.80
CA SER A 2 8.29 20.15 -10.37
C SER A 2 7.20 20.92 -9.61
N GLY A 3 5.94 20.69 -9.96
CA GLY A 3 4.78 21.26 -9.26
C GLY A 3 4.37 20.46 -8.02
N PRO A 4 3.34 20.95 -7.29
CA PRO A 4 2.75 20.23 -6.17
C PRO A 4 2.15 18.89 -6.63
N GLY A 5 2.24 17.87 -5.77
CA GLY A 5 1.74 16.53 -6.08
C GLY A 5 1.94 15.56 -4.94
N ILE A 6 1.27 14.42 -5.04
CA ILE A 6 1.29 13.33 -4.06
C ILE A 6 1.76 12.05 -4.74
N VAL A 7 2.55 11.26 -4.02
CA VAL A 7 2.88 9.87 -4.38
C VAL A 7 2.48 8.97 -3.22
N VAL A 8 1.68 7.95 -3.49
CA VAL A 8 1.38 6.86 -2.57
C VAL A 8 2.16 5.63 -2.97
N SER A 9 2.90 5.07 -2.06
CA SER A 9 3.68 3.85 -2.28
C SER A 9 3.20 2.72 -1.38
N ALA A 10 2.98 1.53 -1.96
CA ALA A 10 2.65 0.32 -1.22
C ALA A 10 3.43 -0.89 -1.74
N GLY A 11 4.16 -1.50 -0.83
CA GLY A 11 4.94 -2.73 -0.98
C GLY A 11 4.83 -3.54 0.30
N THR A 12 5.97 -3.92 0.90
CA THR A 12 5.99 -4.52 2.24
C THR A 12 5.38 -3.57 3.27
N GLY A 13 5.72 -2.29 3.24
CA GLY A 13 5.11 -1.19 4.00
C GLY A 13 4.30 -0.25 3.10
N SER A 14 3.77 0.84 3.68
CA SER A 14 3.03 1.88 2.97
C SER A 14 3.39 3.28 3.45
N ILE A 15 3.36 4.24 2.54
CA ILE A 15 3.68 5.65 2.80
C ILE A 15 3.06 6.54 1.73
N ALA A 16 2.69 7.76 2.09
CA ALA A 16 2.45 8.82 1.12
C ALA A 16 3.38 10.01 1.37
N VAL A 17 3.87 10.59 0.29
CA VAL A 17 4.69 11.81 0.30
C VAL A 17 4.06 12.82 -0.63
N GLY A 18 3.90 14.05 -0.14
CA GLY A 18 3.43 15.18 -0.93
C GLY A 18 4.50 16.27 -0.99
N ARG A 19 4.52 17.01 -2.10
CA ARG A 19 5.30 18.22 -2.25
C ARG A 19 4.34 19.39 -2.40
N ASP A 20 4.51 20.44 -1.59
CA ASP A 20 3.67 21.62 -1.65
C ASP A 20 4.11 22.63 -2.74
N ALA A 21 3.36 23.73 -2.88
CA ALA A 21 3.66 24.79 -3.85
C ALA A 21 5.01 25.49 -3.60
N ASN A 22 5.50 25.46 -2.35
CA ASN A 22 6.78 26.05 -1.95
C ASN A 22 7.95 25.07 -2.10
N GLY A 23 7.67 23.82 -2.49
CA GLY A 23 8.67 22.76 -2.63
C GLY A 23 8.94 21.98 -1.34
N THR A 24 8.22 22.25 -0.25
CA THR A 24 8.35 21.52 1.02
C THR A 24 7.76 20.12 0.89
N HIS A 25 8.41 19.13 1.49
CA HIS A 25 7.93 17.77 1.51
C HIS A 25 7.17 17.46 2.79
N HIS A 26 6.00 16.87 2.64
CA HIS A 26 5.13 16.39 3.69
C HIS A 26 5.01 14.88 3.59
N ARG A 27 4.87 14.19 4.72
CA ARG A 27 4.74 12.73 4.79
C ARG A 27 3.59 12.31 5.68
N ILE A 28 2.81 11.33 5.22
CA ILE A 28 1.79 10.62 6.01
C ILE A 28 2.11 9.13 5.94
N GLY A 29 2.05 8.45 7.08
CA GLY A 29 2.39 7.03 7.20
C GLY A 29 3.91 6.75 7.14
N GLY A 30 4.26 5.50 6.85
CA GLY A 30 5.66 5.05 6.77
C GLY A 30 6.35 4.99 8.14
N TYR A 31 5.60 4.63 9.19
CA TYR A 31 6.12 4.46 10.55
C TYR A 31 6.54 3.02 10.86
N GLY A 32 6.49 2.16 9.86
CA GLY A 32 6.81 0.75 9.98
C GLY A 32 5.65 -0.10 10.48
N TRP A 33 5.79 -1.41 10.33
CA TRP A 33 4.74 -2.40 10.54
C TRP A 33 4.18 -2.47 11.97
N GLN A 34 4.91 -1.96 12.94
CA GLN A 34 4.49 -1.95 14.36
C GLN A 34 3.52 -0.81 14.69
N MET A 35 3.62 0.33 13.99
CA MET A 35 2.88 1.56 14.31
C MET A 35 2.03 2.07 13.14
N GLY A 36 2.19 1.49 11.95
CA GLY A 36 1.58 1.97 10.72
C GLY A 36 1.59 0.91 9.64
N ASP A 37 1.92 1.34 8.42
CA ASP A 37 1.92 0.51 7.21
C ASP A 37 0.52 -0.04 6.85
N GLU A 38 -0.55 0.68 7.20
CA GLU A 38 -1.92 0.34 6.84
C GLU A 38 -2.08 0.24 5.32
N GLY A 39 -2.78 -0.79 4.87
CA GLY A 39 -2.96 -1.07 3.43
C GLY A 39 -1.74 -1.68 2.74
N SER A 40 -0.62 -1.87 3.43
CA SER A 40 0.59 -2.51 2.92
C SER A 40 0.43 -4.03 2.75
N GLY A 41 1.44 -4.65 2.11
CA GLY A 41 1.52 -6.10 2.02
C GLY A 41 1.56 -6.80 3.37
N TYR A 42 2.31 -6.23 4.33
CA TYR A 42 2.32 -6.73 5.70
C TYR A 42 0.93 -6.69 6.33
N ALA A 43 0.24 -5.55 6.24
CA ALA A 43 -1.10 -5.40 6.81
C ALA A 43 -2.11 -6.37 6.19
N ILE A 44 -2.07 -6.55 4.86
CA ILE A 44 -2.90 -7.51 4.13
C ILE A 44 -2.60 -8.94 4.59
N GLY A 45 -1.34 -9.34 4.63
CA GLY A 45 -0.94 -10.70 5.05
C GLY A 45 -1.32 -10.99 6.50
N ARG A 46 -1.07 -10.03 7.41
CA ARG A 46 -1.48 -10.15 8.81
C ARG A 46 -3.00 -10.27 8.98
N ALA A 47 -3.77 -9.50 8.21
CA ALA A 47 -5.23 -9.59 8.23
C ALA A 47 -5.73 -10.95 7.73
N ALA A 48 -5.10 -11.51 6.69
CA ALA A 48 -5.40 -12.84 6.19
C ALA A 48 -5.13 -13.93 7.26
N MET A 49 -3.98 -13.85 7.95
CA MET A 49 -3.68 -14.77 9.06
C MET A 49 -4.76 -14.72 10.15
N GLY A 50 -5.21 -13.51 10.52
CA GLY A 50 -6.30 -13.32 11.46
C GLY A 50 -7.64 -13.87 10.96
N ALA A 51 -7.93 -13.76 9.67
CA ALA A 51 -9.14 -14.32 9.06
C ALA A 51 -9.12 -15.86 9.07
N VAL A 52 -7.99 -16.48 8.73
CA VAL A 52 -7.79 -17.93 8.77
C VAL A 52 -7.95 -18.47 10.21
N SER A 53 -7.36 -17.80 11.19
CA SER A 53 -7.51 -18.15 12.62
C SER A 53 -8.98 -18.13 13.05
N ARG A 54 -9.72 -17.06 12.73
CA ARG A 54 -11.15 -16.98 13.07
C ARG A 54 -11.98 -18.07 12.40
N ALA A 55 -11.65 -18.41 11.15
CA ALA A 55 -12.35 -19.50 10.44
C ALA A 55 -12.02 -20.86 11.03
N HIS A 56 -10.79 -21.09 11.50
CA HIS A 56 -10.41 -22.30 12.21
C HIS A 56 -11.21 -22.49 13.52
N ASP A 57 -11.36 -21.40 14.28
CA ASP A 57 -12.13 -21.40 15.55
C ASP A 57 -13.66 -21.44 15.35
N GLY A 58 -14.16 -21.39 14.12
CA GLY A 58 -15.60 -21.30 13.84
C GLY A 58 -16.21 -19.92 14.09
N ARG A 59 -15.38 -18.86 14.30
CA ARG A 59 -15.83 -17.46 14.49
C ARG A 59 -16.16 -16.74 13.17
N SER A 60 -15.78 -17.32 12.03
CA SER A 60 -16.14 -16.89 10.69
C SER A 60 -16.24 -18.07 9.74
N PRO A 61 -16.91 -17.95 8.59
CA PRO A 61 -16.96 -19.01 7.59
C PRO A 61 -15.57 -19.40 7.09
N ARG A 62 -15.40 -20.67 6.75
CA ARG A 62 -14.26 -21.12 5.96
C ARG A 62 -14.47 -20.70 4.51
N THR A 63 -13.44 -20.12 3.89
CA THR A 63 -13.45 -19.67 2.51
C THR A 63 -12.17 -20.11 1.81
N ALA A 64 -12.08 -19.89 0.50
CA ALA A 64 -10.88 -20.22 -0.29
C ALA A 64 -9.62 -19.48 0.20
N LEU A 65 -9.77 -18.38 0.94
CA LEU A 65 -8.64 -17.65 1.53
C LEU A 65 -7.80 -18.55 2.45
N GLY A 66 -8.47 -19.43 3.26
CA GLY A 66 -7.78 -20.33 4.16
C GLY A 66 -6.86 -21.31 3.43
N ASP A 67 -7.39 -21.98 2.43
CA ASP A 67 -6.63 -22.96 1.61
C ASP A 67 -5.48 -22.25 0.86
N ARG A 68 -5.71 -21.05 0.37
CA ARG A 68 -4.69 -20.26 -0.33
C ARG A 68 -3.54 -19.85 0.57
N VAL A 69 -3.83 -19.44 1.82
CA VAL A 69 -2.79 -19.09 2.81
C VAL A 69 -1.99 -20.33 3.20
N LEU A 70 -2.64 -21.48 3.48
CA LEU A 70 -1.96 -22.74 3.77
C LEU A 70 -1.02 -23.15 2.62
N ALA A 71 -1.49 -23.07 1.39
CA ALA A 71 -0.68 -23.38 0.21
C ALA A 71 0.50 -22.41 0.05
N ALA A 72 0.30 -21.12 0.21
CA ALA A 72 1.33 -20.10 0.06
C ALA A 72 2.44 -20.23 1.10
N THR A 73 2.10 -20.63 2.33
CA THR A 73 3.05 -20.88 3.42
C THR A 73 3.61 -22.31 3.44
N ARG A 74 3.15 -23.18 2.53
CA ARG A 74 3.46 -24.60 2.51
C ARG A 74 3.13 -25.30 3.83
N SER A 75 2.09 -24.85 4.52
CA SER A 75 1.61 -25.42 5.77
C SER A 75 0.55 -26.48 5.46
N PRO A 76 0.76 -27.76 5.82
CA PRO A 76 -0.21 -28.83 5.55
C PRO A 76 -1.48 -28.73 6.38
N ASP A 77 -1.40 -28.01 7.51
CA ASP A 77 -2.48 -27.86 8.48
C ASP A 77 -2.37 -26.54 9.25
N PHE A 78 -3.39 -26.25 10.06
CA PHE A 78 -3.44 -25.01 10.85
C PHE A 78 -2.31 -24.93 11.90
N ASP A 79 -1.96 -26.05 12.54
CA ASP A 79 -0.88 -26.06 13.54
C ASP A 79 0.49 -25.74 12.93
N SER A 80 0.72 -26.21 11.72
CA SER A 80 1.91 -25.87 10.94
C SER A 80 1.92 -24.39 10.55
N LEU A 81 0.77 -23.82 10.20
CA LEU A 81 0.61 -22.41 9.93
C LEU A 81 0.91 -21.55 11.17
N VAL A 82 0.47 -21.98 12.36
CA VAL A 82 0.78 -21.31 13.63
C VAL A 82 2.29 -21.30 13.89
N ARG A 83 2.97 -22.44 13.66
CA ARG A 83 4.43 -22.51 13.79
C ARG A 83 5.16 -21.61 12.79
N TRP A 84 4.70 -21.59 11.54
CA TRP A 84 5.25 -20.67 10.52
C TRP A 84 5.06 -19.21 10.93
N ALA A 85 3.87 -18.83 11.38
CA ALA A 85 3.55 -17.48 11.81
C ALA A 85 4.40 -16.97 12.99
N ALA A 86 4.77 -17.87 13.91
CA ALA A 86 5.58 -17.54 15.08
C ALA A 86 7.01 -17.07 14.73
N SER A 87 7.51 -17.45 13.55
CA SER A 87 8.87 -17.07 13.08
C SER A 87 8.87 -16.21 11.82
N ALA A 88 7.70 -15.97 11.22
CA ALA A 88 7.59 -15.23 9.97
C ALA A 88 8.01 -13.77 10.15
N SER A 89 8.89 -13.32 9.28
CA SER A 89 9.30 -11.93 9.17
C SER A 89 8.18 -11.06 8.58
N PRO A 90 8.21 -9.73 8.78
CA PRO A 90 7.26 -8.82 8.12
C PRO A 90 7.25 -8.97 6.58
N SER A 91 8.37 -9.28 5.98
CA SER A 91 8.48 -9.50 4.53
C SER A 91 7.78 -10.79 4.08
N GLU A 92 7.88 -11.88 4.85
CA GLU A 92 7.19 -13.13 4.57
C GLU A 92 5.68 -12.97 4.72
N LEU A 93 5.22 -12.25 5.75
CA LEU A 93 3.80 -11.90 5.88
C LEU A 93 3.32 -11.05 4.71
N ALA A 94 4.12 -10.05 4.29
CA ALA A 94 3.81 -9.24 3.11
C ALA A 94 3.74 -10.06 1.81
N GLY A 95 4.51 -11.14 1.73
CA GLY A 95 4.46 -12.10 0.62
C GLY A 95 3.12 -12.80 0.44
N LEU A 96 2.24 -12.78 1.45
CA LEU A 96 0.89 -13.32 1.34
C LEU A 96 -0.06 -12.38 0.57
N ALA A 97 0.24 -11.08 0.48
CA ALA A 97 -0.66 -10.09 -0.11
C ALA A 97 -1.06 -10.41 -1.56
N PRO A 98 -0.17 -10.80 -2.48
CA PRO A 98 -0.58 -11.19 -3.83
C PRO A 98 -1.61 -12.32 -3.85
N HIS A 99 -1.44 -13.31 -2.97
CA HIS A 99 -2.35 -14.47 -2.85
C HIS A 99 -3.73 -14.07 -2.32
N VAL A 100 -3.77 -13.14 -1.34
CA VAL A 100 -5.02 -12.59 -0.81
C VAL A 100 -5.75 -11.80 -1.90
N LEU A 101 -5.05 -10.95 -2.63
CA LEU A 101 -5.63 -10.13 -3.71
C LEU A 101 -6.12 -10.98 -4.89
N GLU A 102 -5.45 -12.09 -5.19
CA GLU A 102 -5.88 -13.07 -6.20
C GLU A 102 -7.22 -13.72 -5.80
N VAL A 103 -7.34 -14.19 -4.56
CA VAL A 103 -8.55 -14.82 -4.04
C VAL A 103 -9.69 -13.79 -3.89
N ALA A 104 -9.38 -12.54 -3.53
CA ALA A 104 -10.34 -11.44 -3.52
C ALA A 104 -10.92 -11.19 -4.93
N ALA A 105 -10.07 -11.18 -5.96
CA ALA A 105 -10.49 -11.03 -7.35
C ALA A 105 -11.34 -12.21 -7.84
N ALA A 106 -11.15 -13.41 -7.27
CA ALA A 106 -11.96 -14.59 -7.52
C ALA A 106 -13.30 -14.60 -6.76
N GLY A 107 -13.58 -13.58 -5.94
CA GLY A 107 -14.88 -13.40 -5.27
C GLY A 107 -14.95 -13.87 -3.82
N ASP A 108 -13.82 -14.24 -3.20
CA ASP A 108 -13.81 -14.61 -1.77
C ASP A 108 -14.17 -13.42 -0.88
N PRO A 109 -15.25 -13.49 -0.08
CA PRO A 109 -15.76 -12.34 0.66
C PRO A 109 -14.82 -11.86 1.77
N LEU A 110 -14.06 -12.74 2.41
CA LEU A 110 -13.10 -12.35 3.45
C LEU A 110 -11.90 -11.63 2.83
N ALA A 111 -11.39 -12.16 1.72
CA ALA A 111 -10.30 -11.55 0.99
C ALA A 111 -10.70 -10.19 0.37
N GLN A 112 -11.93 -10.08 -0.15
CA GLN A 112 -12.49 -8.81 -0.65
C GLN A 112 -12.54 -7.76 0.46
N GLY A 113 -13.01 -8.11 1.66
CA GLY A 113 -13.02 -7.19 2.80
C GLY A 113 -11.63 -6.70 3.19
N ILE A 114 -10.61 -7.57 3.11
CA ILE A 114 -9.21 -7.20 3.36
C ILE A 114 -8.69 -6.26 2.26
N ALA A 115 -8.97 -6.55 0.99
CA ALA A 115 -8.55 -5.72 -0.13
C ALA A 115 -9.22 -4.33 -0.11
N ASP A 116 -10.51 -4.27 0.21
CA ASP A 116 -11.25 -3.01 0.35
C ASP A 116 -10.74 -2.15 1.50
N TYR A 117 -10.44 -2.78 2.64
CA TYR A 117 -9.81 -2.09 3.76
C TYR A 117 -8.45 -1.50 3.34
N ALA A 118 -7.61 -2.30 2.68
CA ALA A 118 -6.30 -1.84 2.21
C ALA A 118 -6.41 -0.68 1.23
N ALA A 119 -7.35 -0.74 0.27
CA ALA A 119 -7.58 0.35 -0.68
C ALA A 119 -8.02 1.64 0.02
N ARG A 120 -8.89 1.53 1.02
CA ARG A 120 -9.34 2.68 1.82
C ARG A 120 -8.18 3.34 2.56
N GLU A 121 -7.37 2.56 3.27
CA GLU A 121 -6.25 3.08 4.05
C GLU A 121 -5.21 3.77 3.15
N LEU A 122 -4.87 3.16 2.00
CA LEU A 122 -3.94 3.77 1.03
C LEU A 122 -4.49 5.08 0.44
N SER A 123 -5.79 5.15 0.17
CA SER A 123 -6.43 6.38 -0.30
C SER A 123 -6.43 7.46 0.78
N GLN A 124 -6.67 7.08 2.03
CA GLN A 124 -6.65 7.99 3.18
C GLN A 124 -5.30 8.67 3.37
N LEU A 125 -4.18 7.98 3.09
CA LEU A 125 -2.85 8.59 3.14
C LEU A 125 -2.74 9.81 2.20
N ALA A 126 -3.29 9.72 0.98
CA ALA A 126 -3.29 10.82 0.02
C ALA A 126 -4.25 11.95 0.46
N ILE A 127 -5.44 11.60 0.92
CA ILE A 127 -6.45 12.55 1.38
C ILE A 127 -5.91 13.39 2.54
N CYS A 128 -5.23 12.77 3.50
CA CYS A 128 -4.63 13.46 4.64
C CYS A 128 -3.49 14.42 4.25
N LEU A 129 -2.85 14.23 3.10
CA LEU A 129 -1.83 15.16 2.60
C LEU A 129 -2.43 16.42 1.99
N LEU A 130 -3.63 16.33 1.42
CA LEU A 130 -4.23 17.44 0.66
C LEU A 130 -4.22 18.79 1.38
N PRO A 131 -4.66 18.91 2.64
CA PRO A 131 -4.66 20.19 3.36
C PRO A 131 -3.26 20.72 3.68
N LEU A 132 -2.23 19.88 3.63
CA LEU A 132 -0.85 20.25 3.93
C LEU A 132 -0.13 20.88 2.73
N LEU A 133 -0.63 20.66 1.49
CA LEU A 133 0.09 21.03 0.27
C LEU A 133 0.00 22.51 -0.11
N GLN A 134 -0.91 23.27 0.51
CA GLN A 134 -1.09 24.70 0.25
C GLN A 134 -1.10 25.06 -1.26
N ALA A 135 -1.79 24.23 -2.04
CA ALA A 135 -1.85 24.34 -3.48
C ALA A 135 -3.29 24.24 -3.98
N ASP A 136 -3.56 24.86 -5.10
CA ASP A 136 -4.90 24.86 -5.69
C ASP A 136 -5.27 23.46 -6.20
N PRO A 137 -6.42 22.89 -5.83
CA PRO A 137 -6.90 21.62 -6.35
C PRO A 137 -7.33 21.73 -7.83
N PRO A 138 -7.37 20.61 -8.58
CA PRO A 138 -7.07 19.26 -8.10
C PRO A 138 -5.57 18.92 -8.12
N ILE A 139 -5.09 18.30 -7.03
CA ILE A 139 -3.71 17.86 -6.89
C ILE A 139 -3.51 16.47 -7.53
N GLY A 140 -2.44 16.34 -8.33
CA GLY A 140 -2.08 15.06 -8.94
C GLY A 140 -1.61 14.03 -7.91
N VAL A 141 -2.18 12.80 -7.97
CA VAL A 141 -1.77 11.68 -7.12
C VAL A 141 -1.28 10.54 -7.97
N ALA A 142 -0.02 10.15 -7.81
CA ALA A 142 0.57 9.01 -8.47
C ALA A 142 0.75 7.82 -7.52
N LEU A 143 0.63 6.60 -8.04
CA LEU A 143 0.75 5.36 -7.28
C LEU A 143 2.01 4.61 -7.68
N THR A 144 2.72 4.02 -6.69
CA THR A 144 3.94 3.23 -6.91
C THR A 144 4.04 2.06 -5.93
N GLY A 145 5.00 1.18 -6.15
CA GLY A 145 5.20 -0.03 -5.33
C GLY A 145 4.52 -1.27 -5.91
N GLY A 146 5.01 -2.44 -5.50
CA GLY A 146 4.61 -3.72 -6.10
C GLY A 146 3.12 -4.06 -5.97
N LEU A 147 2.43 -3.56 -4.95
CA LEU A 147 0.99 -3.76 -4.78
C LEU A 147 0.15 -2.81 -5.63
N LEU A 148 0.73 -1.70 -6.07
CA LEU A 148 0.09 -0.66 -6.86
C LEU A 148 0.64 -0.59 -8.30
N ALA A 149 1.27 -1.67 -8.79
CA ALA A 149 1.67 -1.80 -10.18
C ALA A 149 0.45 -1.77 -11.11
N GLU A 150 0.67 -1.46 -12.40
CA GLU A 150 -0.39 -1.10 -13.36
C GLU A 150 -1.53 -2.10 -13.48
N ASP A 151 -1.23 -3.38 -13.47
CA ASP A 151 -2.18 -4.48 -13.67
C ASP A 151 -2.84 -4.97 -12.37
N ARG A 152 -2.46 -4.42 -11.22
CA ARG A 152 -2.91 -4.91 -9.92
C ARG A 152 -4.34 -4.48 -9.56
N PRO A 153 -5.18 -5.42 -9.07
CA PRO A 153 -6.55 -5.10 -8.64
C PRO A 153 -6.60 -3.98 -7.58
N LEU A 154 -5.68 -3.99 -6.62
CA LEU A 154 -5.62 -3.00 -5.54
C LEU A 154 -5.41 -1.58 -6.09
N ARG A 155 -4.55 -1.42 -7.13
CA ARG A 155 -4.37 -0.13 -7.81
C ARG A 155 -5.69 0.44 -8.32
N ARG A 156 -6.49 -0.38 -9.02
CA ARG A 156 -7.79 0.05 -9.56
C ARG A 156 -8.73 0.54 -8.47
N SER A 157 -8.79 -0.19 -7.34
CA SER A 157 -9.63 0.19 -6.21
C SER A 157 -9.16 1.50 -5.56
N VAL A 158 -7.85 1.73 -5.44
CA VAL A 158 -7.30 2.98 -4.92
C VAL A 158 -7.57 4.14 -5.87
N LEU A 159 -7.33 3.98 -7.18
CA LEU A 159 -7.60 5.01 -8.19
C LEU A 159 -9.07 5.42 -8.22
N ALA A 160 -10.00 4.44 -8.13
CA ALA A 160 -11.43 4.71 -8.10
C ALA A 160 -11.79 5.59 -6.88
N ARG A 161 -11.31 5.24 -5.68
CA ARG A 161 -11.56 6.01 -4.44
C ARG A 161 -10.97 7.42 -4.51
N LEU A 162 -9.74 7.56 -5.02
CA LEU A 162 -9.10 8.87 -5.18
C LEU A 162 -9.83 9.74 -6.22
N GLY A 163 -10.44 9.12 -7.24
CA GLY A 163 -11.23 9.83 -8.26
C GLY A 163 -12.56 10.40 -7.74
N GLU A 164 -13.05 9.89 -6.60
CA GLU A 164 -14.25 10.40 -5.91
C GLU A 164 -13.96 11.65 -5.07
N GLU A 165 -12.69 11.94 -4.78
CA GLU A 165 -12.27 13.09 -3.97
C GLU A 165 -12.06 14.33 -4.85
N ALA A 166 -12.89 15.33 -4.67
CA ALA A 166 -12.92 16.55 -5.50
C ALA A 166 -11.59 17.32 -5.55
N GLY A 167 -10.74 17.17 -4.52
CA GLY A 167 -9.43 17.83 -4.42
C GLY A 167 -8.27 17.04 -5.04
N LEU A 168 -8.51 15.81 -5.51
CA LEU A 168 -7.47 14.92 -6.03
C LEU A 168 -7.71 14.56 -7.49
N ARG A 169 -6.64 14.39 -8.24
CA ARG A 169 -6.65 13.91 -9.63
C ARG A 169 -5.70 12.73 -9.76
N PRO A 170 -6.25 11.49 -9.81
CA PRO A 170 -5.43 10.31 -10.02
C PRO A 170 -4.61 10.42 -11.31
N ILE A 171 -3.32 10.05 -11.22
CA ILE A 171 -2.40 9.97 -12.35
C ILE A 171 -2.18 8.49 -12.63
N ASP A 172 -2.76 7.99 -13.70
CA ASP A 172 -2.63 6.59 -14.11
C ASP A 172 -1.44 6.36 -15.05
N THR A 173 -0.34 7.05 -14.78
CA THR A 173 0.93 6.87 -15.50
C THR A 173 1.92 6.20 -14.55
N PRO A 174 2.75 5.25 -15.04
CA PRO A 174 3.78 4.63 -14.23
C PRO A 174 4.73 5.66 -13.63
N VAL A 175 5.05 5.49 -12.36
CA VAL A 175 6.08 6.28 -11.69
C VAL A 175 7.42 5.57 -11.82
N ASP A 176 8.33 6.15 -12.59
CA ASP A 176 9.72 5.73 -12.60
C ASP A 176 10.46 6.37 -11.41
N ALA A 177 10.53 5.60 -10.31
CA ALA A 177 11.17 6.04 -9.08
C ALA A 177 12.69 6.26 -9.26
N VAL A 178 13.33 5.49 -10.15
CA VAL A 178 14.77 5.61 -10.44
C VAL A 178 15.05 6.90 -11.19
N LEU A 179 14.27 7.18 -12.23
CA LEU A 179 14.37 8.44 -12.98
C LEU A 179 14.05 9.64 -12.09
N GLY A 180 13.05 9.52 -11.21
CA GLY A 180 12.71 10.54 -10.21
C GLY A 180 13.88 10.83 -9.27
N ALA A 181 14.51 9.80 -8.70
CA ALA A 181 15.67 9.91 -7.83
C ALA A 181 16.88 10.54 -8.55
N LEU A 182 17.14 10.14 -9.81
CA LEU A 182 18.21 10.71 -10.63
C LEU A 182 18.00 12.21 -10.89
N ARG A 183 16.77 12.63 -11.18
CA ARG A 183 16.42 14.05 -11.38
C ARG A 183 16.62 14.86 -10.10
N LEU A 184 16.22 14.34 -8.95
CA LEU A 184 16.46 14.98 -7.65
C LEU A 184 17.95 15.10 -7.34
N ALA A 185 18.73 14.06 -7.55
CA ALA A 185 20.19 14.08 -7.36
C ALA A 185 20.89 15.07 -8.30
N ALA A 186 20.45 15.17 -9.56
CA ALA A 186 20.98 16.14 -10.52
C ALA A 186 20.63 17.57 -10.15
N GLY A 187 19.41 17.84 -9.65
CA GLY A 187 18.97 19.16 -9.20
C GLY A 187 19.68 19.64 -7.92
N GLN A 188 20.03 18.72 -7.01
CA GLN A 188 20.77 19.05 -5.80
C GLN A 188 22.24 19.44 -6.06
N ARG A 189 22.85 18.98 -7.16
CA ARG A 189 24.22 19.38 -7.52
C ARG A 189 24.33 20.87 -7.86
N GLY A 190 23.24 21.54 -8.20
CA GLY A 190 23.21 22.98 -8.44
C GLY A 190 23.04 23.85 -7.19
N SER A 191 22.68 23.25 -6.03
CA SER A 191 22.44 23.96 -4.77
C SER A 191 23.48 23.72 -3.67
N ALA A 192 24.44 22.82 -3.89
CA ALA A 192 25.54 22.56 -2.97
C ALA A 192 26.72 23.49 -3.26
N ALA A 193 26.52 24.79 -3.12
CA ALA A 193 27.62 25.71 -2.80
C ALA A 193 27.99 25.43 -1.34
N LEU A 194 29.15 24.82 -1.16
CA LEU A 194 29.86 24.64 0.09
C LEU A 194 29.77 25.92 0.94
N ARG A 195 29.13 25.82 2.08
CA ARG A 195 29.37 26.79 3.16
C ARG A 195 30.61 26.29 3.95
N PRO A 196 31.58 27.19 4.20
CA PRO A 196 32.81 26.87 4.94
C PRO A 196 32.53 26.48 6.39
#